data_4e42518b03f1b49103240d70ff166d90
#
_entry.id   4e42518b03f1b49103240d70ff166d90
#
_cell.length_a   1.000
_cell.length_b   1.000
_cell.length_c   1.000
_cell.angle_alpha   90.00
_cell.angle_beta   90.00
_cell.angle_gamma   90.00
#
_symmetry.space_group_name_H-M   'P 1'
#
loop_
_entity.id
_entity.type
_entity.pdbx_description
1 polymer ?
#
loop_
_entity_poly.entity_id
_entity_poly.type
_entity_poly.pdbx_seq_one_letter_code
_entity_poly.pdbx_strand_id
1 'polypeptide(L)'
;MGDKAMPRAARLPSRTLVEGMDRAPARAMLKAVGFTDADLKRPLIGVANTWIEVMPCNAHLRRLAERVKAGVRAGGGTPIEFNTIAVSDGISMGTEGMKASLVSREVIADSIELVVRGHLFDGVVALSGCDKTIPGTVMALLRLDLPSLMLYGGSIDAGAFRGRPVTIQDVFEGVGACAAGRMSRRDLAELEDRACPGPGACGGQFTANTMAMAVEMLGLSPMGSASVPATDPFKDDVAFEAGRLVMALLRRNLRPRRIVTRDALENAVAAVAATGGSTNSVLHLLAIAREAEVPLAIDDFDRISRKTPLLADMKPWGRCVATDLYRAGGVGLIARRLLQARRLHARAMTVTGRTIGDEARRARETPHQAVVRPVAKPLQPTGGLVILHGTLAPDGCVVKMTGHEPMRFRGPARVFDSEEAAFRAIQRRRIARGDVIVVRYEGPRGGPGMREMLAVTAAIVGQGLGQSVALLTDGRFSGATHGLMAGHVAPEAASGGPLALVRDGDAITFDIKARRLDVALSRAELARRRERWRPPRPRYTHGVMAKYARFVSSASEGAVTGTPRHA
;
A
#
# COMPACT_ATOMS: atom_id res chain seq x y z
N MET A 1 27.60 31.68 -30.28
CA MET A 1 26.73 30.74 -29.57
C MET A 1 27.55 29.51 -29.30
N GLY A 2 28.09 29.39 -28.07
CA GLY A 2 29.03 28.35 -27.73
C GLY A 2 28.35 27.03 -27.47
N ASP A 3 28.81 26.03 -28.13
CA ASP A 3 28.45 24.60 -27.98
C ASP A 3 28.80 24.16 -26.56
N LYS A 4 27.83 24.13 -25.66
CA LYS A 4 28.01 23.55 -24.33
C LYS A 4 28.11 22.05 -24.49
N ALA A 5 29.34 21.54 -24.46
CA ALA A 5 29.62 20.12 -24.41
C ALA A 5 28.71 19.42 -23.37
N MET A 6 27.91 18.48 -23.82
CA MET A 6 27.11 17.59 -22.97
C MET A 6 28.05 16.96 -21.92
N PRO A 7 27.66 16.86 -20.64
CA PRO A 7 28.46 16.15 -19.66
C PRO A 7 28.67 14.72 -20.15
N ARG A 8 29.91 14.23 -20.08
CA ARG A 8 30.30 12.86 -20.43
C ARG A 8 29.24 11.91 -19.89
N ALA A 9 28.49 11.25 -20.79
CA ALA A 9 27.47 10.29 -20.42
C ALA A 9 28.11 9.25 -19.47
N ALA A 10 27.60 9.15 -18.25
CA ALA A 10 28.08 8.14 -17.32
C ALA A 10 27.98 6.77 -18.02
N ARG A 11 29.07 6.00 -17.99
CA ARG A 11 29.12 4.67 -18.62
C ARG A 11 27.99 3.82 -18.06
N LEU A 12 27.17 3.24 -18.93
CA LEU A 12 26.06 2.36 -18.54
C LEU A 12 26.60 1.15 -17.77
N PRO A 13 25.99 0.73 -16.65
CA PRO A 13 26.39 -0.47 -15.90
C PRO A 13 26.54 -1.72 -16.78
N SER A 14 25.60 -1.94 -17.71
CA SER A 14 25.59 -3.09 -18.62
C SER A 14 26.86 -3.19 -19.50
N ARG A 15 27.55 -2.08 -19.76
CA ARG A 15 28.78 -2.09 -20.54
C ARG A 15 29.86 -2.93 -19.87
N THR A 16 29.91 -2.94 -18.52
CA THR A 16 30.82 -3.78 -17.76
C THR A 16 30.53 -5.28 -17.95
N LEU A 17 29.26 -5.63 -18.21
CA LEU A 17 28.85 -7.02 -18.44
C LEU A 17 29.16 -7.51 -19.86
N VAL A 18 29.04 -6.63 -20.88
CA VAL A 18 29.03 -7.06 -22.28
C VAL A 18 30.21 -6.56 -23.12
N GLU A 19 30.99 -5.57 -22.67
CA GLU A 19 32.11 -5.01 -23.43
C GLU A 19 33.44 -5.63 -23.01
N GLY A 20 34.35 -5.79 -24.01
CA GLY A 20 35.68 -6.34 -23.82
C GLY A 20 35.78 -7.81 -24.21
N MET A 21 37.01 -8.25 -24.46
CA MET A 21 37.30 -9.64 -24.89
C MET A 21 37.08 -10.62 -23.73
N ASP A 22 37.37 -10.22 -22.50
CA ASP A 22 37.16 -10.98 -21.27
C ASP A 22 35.67 -11.24 -20.96
N ARG A 23 34.74 -10.53 -21.65
CA ARG A 23 33.27 -10.70 -21.53
C ARG A 23 32.67 -11.62 -22.59
N ALA A 24 33.52 -12.27 -23.42
CA ALA A 24 33.03 -13.27 -24.38
C ALA A 24 32.18 -14.39 -23.74
N PRO A 25 32.56 -14.96 -22.57
CA PRO A 25 31.69 -15.94 -21.89
C PRO A 25 30.31 -15.42 -21.53
N ALA A 26 30.21 -14.20 -20.98
CA ALA A 26 28.91 -13.59 -20.63
C ALA A 26 28.04 -13.38 -21.88
N ARG A 27 28.66 -12.88 -22.98
CA ARG A 27 27.93 -12.73 -24.26
C ARG A 27 27.49 -14.06 -24.84
N ALA A 28 28.30 -15.10 -24.73
CA ALA A 28 27.95 -16.45 -25.19
C ALA A 28 26.69 -16.97 -24.46
N MET A 29 26.63 -16.80 -23.15
CA MET A 29 25.45 -17.20 -22.36
C MET A 29 24.20 -16.37 -22.70
N LEU A 30 24.35 -15.06 -22.93
CA LEU A 30 23.23 -14.20 -23.35
C LEU A 30 22.74 -14.59 -24.76
N LYS A 31 23.66 -14.92 -25.67
CA LYS A 31 23.29 -15.42 -27.02
C LYS A 31 22.57 -16.77 -26.98
N ALA A 32 22.90 -17.64 -26.02
CA ALA A 32 22.25 -18.94 -25.86
C ALA A 32 20.74 -18.80 -25.52
N VAL A 33 20.31 -17.68 -24.94
CA VAL A 33 18.89 -17.38 -24.67
C VAL A 33 18.28 -16.41 -25.68
N GLY A 34 18.93 -16.21 -26.83
CA GLY A 34 18.39 -15.52 -28.00
C GLY A 34 18.79 -14.06 -28.18
N PHE A 35 19.64 -13.46 -27.34
CA PHE A 35 20.12 -12.09 -27.58
C PHE A 35 21.14 -12.05 -28.70
N THR A 36 21.01 -11.07 -29.59
CA THR A 36 21.91 -10.81 -30.69
C THR A 36 23.00 -9.80 -30.31
N ASP A 37 24.06 -9.68 -31.10
CA ASP A 37 25.07 -8.64 -30.91
C ASP A 37 24.47 -7.23 -30.99
N ALA A 38 23.41 -7.04 -31.79
CA ALA A 38 22.69 -5.77 -31.86
C ALA A 38 21.95 -5.46 -30.56
N ASP A 39 21.35 -6.47 -29.92
CA ASP A 39 20.69 -6.30 -28.61
C ASP A 39 21.69 -5.95 -27.51
N LEU A 40 22.85 -6.59 -27.50
CA LEU A 40 23.89 -6.35 -26.50
C LEU A 40 24.59 -4.99 -26.64
N LYS A 41 24.46 -4.34 -27.77
CA LYS A 41 24.91 -2.93 -27.98
C LYS A 41 23.95 -1.89 -27.41
N ARG A 42 22.71 -2.27 -27.11
CA ARG A 42 21.71 -1.37 -26.55
C ARG A 42 21.74 -1.37 -25.03
N PRO A 43 21.16 -0.35 -24.36
CA PRO A 43 20.96 -0.40 -22.90
C PRO A 43 20.10 -1.61 -22.52
N LEU A 44 20.49 -2.30 -21.43
CA LEU A 44 19.76 -3.44 -20.89
C LEU A 44 18.77 -2.97 -19.83
N ILE A 45 17.47 -3.15 -20.09
CA ILE A 45 16.39 -2.68 -19.23
C ILE A 45 15.71 -3.86 -18.55
N GLY A 46 15.78 -3.91 -17.21
CA GLY A 46 15.06 -4.91 -16.43
C GLY A 46 13.55 -4.63 -16.45
N VAL A 47 12.77 -5.67 -16.71
CA VAL A 47 11.30 -5.65 -16.56
C VAL A 47 10.95 -6.55 -15.39
N ALA A 48 10.87 -5.95 -14.19
CA ALA A 48 10.55 -6.66 -12.96
C ALA A 48 9.04 -6.94 -12.90
N ASN A 49 8.66 -8.22 -13.02
CA ASN A 49 7.27 -8.63 -13.09
C ASN A 49 6.86 -9.34 -11.78
N THR A 50 5.80 -8.85 -11.13
CA THR A 50 5.19 -9.51 -9.98
C THR A 50 4.04 -10.45 -10.37
N TRP A 51 4.05 -10.95 -11.59
CA TRP A 51 3.07 -11.89 -12.08
C TRP A 51 3.03 -13.18 -11.24
N ILE A 52 1.84 -13.63 -10.95
CA ILE A 52 1.54 -14.94 -10.38
C ILE A 52 0.13 -15.35 -10.82
N GLU A 53 -0.09 -16.62 -11.06
CA GLU A 53 -1.35 -17.12 -11.62
C GLU A 53 -2.52 -17.06 -10.62
N VAL A 54 -2.25 -17.30 -9.34
CA VAL A 54 -3.27 -17.44 -8.29
C VAL A 54 -3.96 -16.12 -7.89
N MET A 55 -3.43 -14.96 -8.29
CA MET A 55 -3.93 -13.65 -7.85
C MET A 55 -4.62 -12.88 -8.98
N PRO A 56 -5.89 -12.50 -8.86
CA PRO A 56 -6.54 -11.62 -9.84
C PRO A 56 -5.78 -10.32 -10.08
N CYS A 57 -5.19 -9.75 -9.01
CA CYS A 57 -4.43 -8.50 -9.09
C CYS A 57 -3.22 -8.58 -10.03
N ASN A 58 -2.62 -9.76 -10.21
CA ASN A 58 -1.33 -9.94 -10.87
C ASN A 58 -1.38 -10.92 -12.05
N ALA A 59 -2.43 -11.71 -12.22
CA ALA A 59 -2.52 -12.75 -13.24
C ALA A 59 -2.37 -12.22 -14.68
N HIS A 60 -2.82 -11.00 -14.96
CA HIS A 60 -2.75 -10.36 -16.27
C HIS A 60 -1.41 -9.63 -16.54
N LEU A 61 -0.51 -9.52 -15.56
CA LEU A 61 0.72 -8.74 -15.71
C LEU A 61 1.67 -9.30 -16.77
N ARG A 62 1.59 -10.60 -17.12
CA ARG A 62 2.31 -11.17 -18.27
C ARG A 62 1.99 -10.43 -19.56
N ARG A 63 0.71 -10.19 -19.84
CA ARG A 63 0.27 -9.46 -21.02
C ARG A 63 0.83 -8.04 -21.05
N LEU A 64 0.80 -7.35 -19.92
CA LEU A 64 1.34 -6.00 -19.81
C LEU A 64 2.87 -5.98 -19.95
N ALA A 65 3.58 -7.01 -19.46
CA ALA A 65 5.03 -7.11 -19.61
C ALA A 65 5.45 -7.19 -21.07
N GLU A 66 4.72 -7.93 -21.92
CA GLU A 66 4.98 -7.95 -23.38
C GLU A 66 4.84 -6.54 -24.00
N ARG A 67 3.84 -5.77 -23.57
CA ARG A 67 3.64 -4.39 -24.05
C ARG A 67 4.76 -3.47 -23.57
N VAL A 68 5.20 -3.59 -22.31
CA VAL A 68 6.36 -2.85 -21.78
C VAL A 68 7.63 -3.20 -22.59
N LYS A 69 7.88 -4.48 -22.84
CA LYS A 69 9.05 -4.93 -23.63
C LYS A 69 9.03 -4.36 -25.04
N ALA A 70 7.86 -4.33 -25.68
CA ALA A 70 7.69 -3.70 -26.99
C ALA A 70 8.03 -2.19 -26.94
N GLY A 71 7.57 -1.49 -25.90
CA GLY A 71 7.88 -0.07 -25.67
C GLY A 71 9.37 0.20 -25.44
N VAL A 72 10.06 -0.64 -24.67
CA VAL A 72 11.51 -0.55 -24.46
C VAL A 72 12.26 -0.72 -25.78
N ARG A 73 11.90 -1.71 -26.60
CA ARG A 73 12.51 -1.92 -27.93
C ARG A 73 12.28 -0.72 -28.83
N ALA A 74 11.07 -0.20 -28.89
CA ALA A 74 10.73 1.01 -29.66
C ALA A 74 11.51 2.24 -29.17
N GLY A 75 11.87 2.30 -27.89
CA GLY A 75 12.71 3.34 -27.29
C GLY A 75 14.22 3.15 -27.54
N GLY A 76 14.65 2.03 -28.15
CA GLY A 76 16.05 1.71 -28.47
C GLY A 76 16.79 0.94 -27.36
N GLY A 77 16.08 0.31 -26.42
CA GLY A 77 16.64 -0.55 -25.37
C GLY A 77 16.43 -2.04 -25.65
N THR A 78 17.11 -2.88 -24.91
CA THR A 78 16.92 -4.34 -24.86
C THR A 78 16.23 -4.71 -23.56
N PRO A 79 14.95 -5.13 -23.56
CA PRO A 79 14.23 -5.51 -22.35
C PRO A 79 14.61 -6.93 -21.92
N ILE A 80 14.78 -7.10 -20.62
CA ILE A 80 15.03 -8.40 -19.98
C ILE A 80 14.02 -8.56 -18.86
N GLU A 81 13.02 -9.42 -19.07
CA GLU A 81 12.00 -9.72 -18.08
C GLU A 81 12.53 -10.73 -17.04
N PHE A 82 12.20 -10.47 -15.79
CA PHE A 82 12.38 -11.41 -14.68
C PHE A 82 11.20 -11.30 -13.72
N ASN A 83 10.95 -12.40 -13.00
CA ASN A 83 9.83 -12.49 -12.07
C ASN A 83 10.30 -12.36 -10.62
N THR A 84 9.49 -11.73 -9.79
CA THR A 84 9.60 -11.75 -8.33
C THR A 84 8.32 -12.32 -7.71
N ILE A 85 8.37 -12.63 -6.41
CA ILE A 85 7.23 -13.22 -5.72
C ILE A 85 6.06 -12.24 -5.57
N ALA A 86 4.87 -12.79 -5.37
CA ALA A 86 3.69 -12.06 -4.92
C ALA A 86 2.86 -12.92 -3.96
N VAL A 87 2.19 -12.27 -3.00
CA VAL A 87 1.27 -12.90 -2.05
C VAL A 87 -0.05 -12.15 -2.07
N SER A 88 -1.16 -12.86 -2.21
CA SER A 88 -2.49 -12.25 -2.25
C SER A 88 -3.03 -12.00 -0.84
N ASP A 89 -3.22 -10.72 -0.50
CA ASP A 89 -3.88 -10.34 0.75
C ASP A 89 -5.33 -10.86 0.79
N GLY A 90 -6.08 -10.70 -0.30
CA GLY A 90 -7.48 -11.10 -0.35
C GLY A 90 -7.71 -12.61 -0.19
N ILE A 91 -6.84 -13.44 -0.79
CA ILE A 91 -6.95 -14.91 -0.71
C ILE A 91 -6.46 -15.41 0.65
N SER A 92 -5.40 -14.84 1.21
CA SER A 92 -4.84 -15.27 2.49
C SER A 92 -5.54 -14.68 3.72
N MET A 93 -6.45 -13.71 3.53
CA MET A 93 -7.16 -13.02 4.61
C MET A 93 -7.85 -13.98 5.57
N GLY A 94 -7.69 -13.77 6.89
CA GLY A 94 -8.28 -14.63 7.92
C GLY A 94 -7.57 -15.98 8.12
N THR A 95 -6.44 -16.22 7.45
CA THR A 95 -5.63 -17.43 7.59
C THR A 95 -4.21 -17.11 8.10
N GLU A 96 -3.47 -18.16 8.50
CA GLU A 96 -2.04 -18.04 8.85
C GLU A 96 -1.21 -17.49 7.68
N GLY A 97 -1.60 -17.78 6.43
CA GLY A 97 -0.95 -17.28 5.22
C GLY A 97 -0.90 -15.77 5.12
N MET A 98 -1.82 -15.05 5.79
CA MET A 98 -1.84 -13.58 5.77
C MET A 98 -0.58 -12.94 6.38
N LYS A 99 0.13 -13.63 7.26
CA LYS A 99 1.40 -13.17 7.82
C LYS A 99 2.49 -13.05 6.75
N ALA A 100 2.45 -13.89 5.71
CA ALA A 100 3.40 -13.82 4.60
C ALA A 100 3.25 -12.53 3.76
N SER A 101 2.10 -11.90 3.81
CA SER A 101 1.78 -10.72 2.99
C SER A 101 2.79 -9.57 3.20
N LEU A 102 2.94 -9.03 4.42
CA LEU A 102 3.89 -7.92 4.65
C LEU A 102 5.35 -8.37 4.55
N VAL A 103 5.66 -9.60 4.95
CA VAL A 103 7.01 -10.17 4.80
C VAL A 103 7.42 -10.19 3.33
N SER A 104 6.49 -10.49 2.41
CA SER A 104 6.76 -10.50 0.98
C SER A 104 7.20 -9.12 0.44
N ARG A 105 6.79 -8.01 1.04
CA ARG A 105 7.23 -6.66 0.65
C ARG A 105 8.75 -6.53 0.68
N GLU A 106 9.38 -7.02 1.75
CA GLU A 106 10.85 -6.98 1.90
C GLU A 106 11.52 -7.92 0.88
N VAL A 107 11.02 -9.15 0.75
CA VAL A 107 11.56 -10.14 -0.19
C VAL A 107 11.45 -9.67 -1.64
N ILE A 108 10.34 -9.00 -2.01
CA ILE A 108 10.17 -8.40 -3.33
C ILE A 108 11.26 -7.35 -3.57
N ALA A 109 11.46 -6.45 -2.61
CA ALA A 109 12.50 -5.42 -2.72
C ALA A 109 13.90 -6.04 -2.85
N ASP A 110 14.22 -7.00 -2.00
CA ASP A 110 15.51 -7.71 -1.98
C ASP A 110 15.75 -8.48 -3.29
N SER A 111 14.74 -9.20 -3.79
CA SER A 111 14.89 -10.02 -5.00
C SER A 111 15.09 -9.18 -6.26
N ILE A 112 14.36 -8.06 -6.39
CA ILE A 112 14.54 -7.13 -7.52
C ILE A 112 15.93 -6.50 -7.45
N GLU A 113 16.36 -6.05 -6.26
CA GLU A 113 17.69 -5.50 -6.05
C GLU A 113 18.79 -6.48 -6.47
N LEU A 114 18.71 -7.74 -6.03
CA LEU A 114 19.69 -8.77 -6.35
C LEU A 114 19.77 -9.04 -7.86
N VAL A 115 18.64 -9.20 -8.54
CA VAL A 115 18.62 -9.46 -9.98
C VAL A 115 19.20 -8.29 -10.76
N VAL A 116 18.79 -7.06 -10.45
CA VAL A 116 19.24 -5.87 -11.18
C VAL A 116 20.72 -5.60 -10.97
N ARG A 117 21.23 -5.75 -9.72
CA ARG A 117 22.67 -5.59 -9.42
C ARG A 117 23.50 -6.71 -10.03
N GLY A 118 23.02 -7.96 -9.93
CA GLY A 118 23.74 -9.12 -10.44
C GLY A 118 23.91 -9.12 -11.96
N HIS A 119 22.93 -8.59 -12.69
CA HIS A 119 22.93 -8.52 -14.16
C HIS A 119 23.23 -7.12 -14.70
N LEU A 120 23.58 -6.17 -13.84
CA LEU A 120 24.03 -4.82 -14.20
C LEU A 120 23.09 -4.11 -15.19
N PHE A 121 21.76 -4.15 -14.94
CA PHE A 121 20.79 -3.46 -15.79
C PHE A 121 20.95 -1.93 -15.67
N ASP A 122 20.63 -1.23 -16.75
CA ASP A 122 20.80 0.23 -16.87
C ASP A 122 19.56 1.02 -16.39
N GLY A 123 18.42 0.36 -16.32
CA GLY A 123 17.15 0.91 -15.87
C GLY A 123 16.14 -0.18 -15.61
N VAL A 124 15.00 0.18 -14.98
CA VAL A 124 13.98 -0.80 -14.57
C VAL A 124 12.56 -0.26 -14.81
N VAL A 125 11.70 -1.11 -15.38
CA VAL A 125 10.25 -0.95 -15.29
C VAL A 125 9.72 -2.05 -14.37
N ALA A 126 9.05 -1.66 -13.28
CA ALA A 126 8.47 -2.62 -12.34
C ALA A 126 6.95 -2.69 -12.53
N LEU A 127 6.43 -3.90 -12.85
CA LEU A 127 4.98 -4.15 -12.95
C LEU A 127 4.46 -4.69 -11.64
N SER A 128 3.40 -4.07 -11.12
CA SER A 128 2.86 -4.40 -9.81
C SER A 128 1.34 -4.28 -9.78
N GLY A 129 0.66 -5.13 -9.00
CA GLY A 129 -0.80 -5.18 -8.98
C GLY A 129 -1.45 -5.25 -7.60
N CYS A 130 -0.71 -5.48 -6.51
CA CYS A 130 -1.31 -5.78 -5.21
C CYS A 130 -0.68 -4.97 -4.07
N ASP A 131 -1.30 -5.07 -2.91
CA ASP A 131 -1.05 -4.32 -1.68
C ASP A 131 0.44 -4.21 -1.30
N LYS A 132 1.17 -5.32 -1.37
CA LYS A 132 2.58 -5.38 -0.93
C LYS A 132 3.57 -5.39 -2.10
N THR A 133 3.10 -5.80 -3.28
CA THR A 133 3.94 -5.75 -4.48
C THR A 133 4.25 -4.30 -4.88
N ILE A 134 3.28 -3.38 -4.73
CA ILE A 134 3.48 -1.95 -5.04
C ILE A 134 4.58 -1.33 -4.16
N PRO A 135 4.47 -1.30 -2.82
CA PRO A 135 5.53 -0.71 -2.00
C PRO A 135 6.85 -1.49 -2.11
N GLY A 136 6.84 -2.83 -2.23
CA GLY A 136 8.06 -3.63 -2.39
C GLY A 136 8.83 -3.28 -3.66
N THR A 137 8.16 -3.12 -4.80
CA THR A 137 8.79 -2.69 -6.05
C THR A 137 9.34 -1.26 -5.93
N VAL A 138 8.60 -0.32 -5.34
CA VAL A 138 9.05 1.07 -5.15
C VAL A 138 10.29 1.13 -4.24
N MET A 139 10.32 0.35 -3.16
CA MET A 139 11.48 0.23 -2.28
C MET A 139 12.72 -0.23 -3.07
N ALA A 140 12.59 -1.26 -3.92
CA ALA A 140 13.68 -1.72 -4.78
C ALA A 140 14.19 -0.63 -5.73
N LEU A 141 13.26 0.10 -6.40
CA LEU A 141 13.64 1.18 -7.32
C LEU A 141 14.43 2.29 -6.62
N LEU A 142 14.08 2.61 -5.37
CA LEU A 142 14.78 3.61 -4.56
C LEU A 142 16.17 3.12 -4.07
N ARG A 143 16.29 1.84 -3.70
CA ARG A 143 17.59 1.23 -3.33
C ARG A 143 18.56 1.22 -4.49
N LEU A 144 18.08 0.88 -5.68
CA LEU A 144 18.87 0.81 -6.91
C LEU A 144 19.26 2.20 -7.41
N ASP A 145 18.37 3.16 -7.30
CA ASP A 145 18.49 4.53 -7.82
C ASP A 145 18.97 4.59 -9.29
N LEU A 146 18.47 3.68 -10.11
CA LEU A 146 18.63 3.67 -11.55
C LEU A 146 17.40 4.34 -12.22
N PRO A 147 17.53 4.89 -13.44
CA PRO A 147 16.38 5.38 -14.20
C PRO A 147 15.27 4.33 -14.24
N SER A 148 14.15 4.59 -13.59
CA SER A 148 13.11 3.59 -13.42
C SER A 148 11.75 4.20 -13.12
N LEU A 149 10.70 3.39 -13.32
CA LEU A 149 9.32 3.72 -12.98
C LEU A 149 8.56 2.46 -12.57
N MET A 150 7.43 2.67 -11.87
CA MET A 150 6.48 1.61 -11.56
C MET A 150 5.25 1.73 -12.45
N LEU A 151 4.77 0.60 -12.97
CA LEU A 151 3.51 0.47 -13.69
C LEU A 151 2.53 -0.38 -12.87
N TYR A 152 1.39 0.20 -12.53
CA TYR A 152 0.30 -0.51 -11.87
C TYR A 152 -0.54 -1.30 -12.88
N GLY A 153 -0.91 -2.53 -12.55
CA GLY A 153 -1.71 -3.41 -13.40
C GLY A 153 -3.15 -2.93 -13.64
N GLY A 154 -3.69 -2.09 -12.77
CA GLY A 154 -5.06 -1.58 -12.84
C GLY A 154 -6.02 -2.25 -11.86
N SER A 155 -7.14 -1.59 -11.59
CA SER A 155 -8.22 -2.12 -10.76
C SER A 155 -9.05 -3.17 -11.50
N ILE A 156 -9.68 -4.08 -10.73
CA ILE A 156 -10.74 -4.97 -11.22
C ILE A 156 -12.01 -4.16 -11.51
N ASP A 157 -12.83 -4.62 -12.43
CA ASP A 157 -14.19 -4.12 -12.60
C ASP A 157 -15.06 -4.46 -11.38
N ALA A 158 -16.06 -3.66 -11.11
CA ALA A 158 -17.06 -4.01 -10.11
C ALA A 158 -17.97 -5.12 -10.64
N GLY A 159 -18.30 -6.07 -9.80
CA GLY A 159 -19.38 -7.02 -10.07
C GLY A 159 -20.75 -6.37 -9.91
N ALA A 160 -21.80 -7.12 -10.19
CA ALA A 160 -23.19 -6.67 -10.02
C ALA A 160 -24.01 -7.72 -9.26
N PHE A 161 -24.59 -7.30 -8.15
CA PHE A 161 -25.49 -8.14 -7.37
C PHE A 161 -26.79 -7.37 -7.04
N ARG A 162 -27.93 -7.89 -7.49
CA ARG A 162 -29.26 -7.26 -7.31
C ARG A 162 -29.31 -5.80 -7.76
N GLY A 163 -28.72 -5.50 -8.93
CA GLY A 163 -28.69 -4.17 -9.53
C GLY A 163 -27.73 -3.17 -8.87
N ARG A 164 -26.88 -3.61 -7.93
CA ARG A 164 -25.87 -2.76 -7.27
C ARG A 164 -24.47 -3.20 -7.61
N PRO A 165 -23.51 -2.27 -7.76
CA PRO A 165 -22.10 -2.61 -7.91
C PRO A 165 -21.56 -3.22 -6.62
N VAL A 166 -20.88 -4.37 -6.74
CA VAL A 166 -20.29 -5.12 -5.62
C VAL A 166 -18.80 -5.35 -5.86
N THR A 167 -18.09 -5.57 -4.77
CA THR A 167 -16.65 -5.85 -4.74
C THR A 167 -16.37 -6.98 -3.74
N ILE A 168 -15.13 -7.42 -3.63
CA ILE A 168 -14.73 -8.41 -2.61
C ILE A 168 -15.10 -7.98 -1.17
N GLN A 169 -15.18 -6.68 -0.87
CA GLN A 169 -15.66 -6.18 0.42
C GLN A 169 -17.05 -6.69 0.74
N ASP A 170 -17.96 -6.62 -0.24
CA ASP A 170 -19.36 -7.03 -0.08
C ASP A 170 -19.46 -8.54 0.24
N VAL A 171 -18.52 -9.36 -0.26
CA VAL A 171 -18.45 -10.80 0.08
C VAL A 171 -18.02 -11.01 1.53
N PHE A 172 -16.99 -10.31 2.00
CA PHE A 172 -16.58 -10.37 3.41
C PHE A 172 -17.69 -9.94 4.37
N GLU A 173 -18.41 -8.87 4.05
CA GLU A 173 -19.57 -8.40 4.81
C GLU A 173 -20.74 -9.40 4.72
N GLY A 174 -20.93 -10.02 3.55
CA GLY A 174 -21.90 -11.08 3.30
C GLY A 174 -21.71 -12.31 4.18
N VAL A 175 -20.46 -12.73 4.41
CA VAL A 175 -20.13 -13.80 5.36
C VAL A 175 -20.63 -13.47 6.76
N GLY A 176 -20.38 -12.24 7.24
CA GLY A 176 -20.85 -11.76 8.53
C GLY A 176 -22.39 -11.67 8.60
N ALA A 177 -23.03 -11.20 7.53
CA ALA A 177 -24.49 -11.13 7.43
C ALA A 177 -25.15 -12.51 7.42
N CYS A 178 -24.54 -13.48 6.71
CA CYS A 178 -25.00 -14.87 6.68
C CYS A 178 -24.88 -15.53 8.07
N ALA A 179 -23.75 -15.34 8.76
CA ALA A 179 -23.55 -15.82 10.13
C ALA A 179 -24.55 -15.20 11.13
N ALA A 180 -25.01 -13.99 10.88
CA ALA A 180 -26.03 -13.28 11.67
C ALA A 180 -27.48 -13.62 11.26
N GLY A 181 -27.69 -14.49 10.25
CA GLY A 181 -29.01 -14.87 9.75
C GLY A 181 -29.72 -13.78 8.90
N ARG A 182 -28.99 -12.76 8.44
CA ARG A 182 -29.53 -11.65 7.64
C ARG A 182 -29.33 -11.83 6.12
N MET A 183 -28.56 -12.82 5.72
CA MET A 183 -28.34 -13.22 4.34
C MET A 183 -28.46 -14.73 4.24
N SER A 184 -29.09 -15.25 3.19
CA SER A 184 -29.15 -16.68 2.95
C SER A 184 -27.81 -17.21 2.39
N ARG A 185 -27.52 -18.51 2.58
CA ARG A 185 -26.34 -19.15 1.97
C ARG A 185 -26.38 -19.09 0.44
N ARG A 186 -27.58 -19.16 -0.15
CA ARG A 186 -27.78 -19.03 -1.60
C ARG A 186 -27.40 -17.63 -2.10
N ASP A 187 -27.83 -16.59 -1.39
CA ASP A 187 -27.50 -15.22 -1.75
C ASP A 187 -25.99 -14.95 -1.61
N LEU A 188 -25.36 -15.53 -0.59
CA LEU A 188 -23.91 -15.43 -0.40
C LEU A 188 -23.15 -16.11 -1.56
N ALA A 189 -23.57 -17.31 -1.99
CA ALA A 189 -22.97 -18.01 -3.13
C ALA A 189 -23.14 -17.19 -4.43
N GLU A 190 -24.34 -16.61 -4.67
CA GLU A 190 -24.54 -15.74 -5.85
C GLU A 190 -23.66 -14.47 -5.79
N LEU A 191 -23.47 -13.90 -4.61
CA LEU A 191 -22.57 -12.75 -4.43
C LEU A 191 -21.11 -13.12 -4.67
N GLU A 192 -20.67 -14.30 -4.22
CA GLU A 192 -19.33 -14.86 -4.44
C GLU A 192 -19.02 -14.97 -5.93
N ASP A 193 -19.94 -15.56 -6.72
CA ASP A 193 -19.78 -15.74 -8.16
C ASP A 193 -19.67 -14.41 -8.93
N ARG A 194 -20.24 -13.33 -8.41
CA ARG A 194 -20.39 -12.07 -9.14
C ARG A 194 -19.45 -10.96 -8.70
N ALA A 195 -18.85 -11.04 -7.51
CA ALA A 195 -18.13 -9.90 -6.92
C ALA A 195 -16.79 -9.59 -7.58
N CYS A 196 -16.16 -10.57 -8.23
CA CYS A 196 -14.83 -10.44 -8.85
C CYS A 196 -14.85 -10.90 -10.31
N PRO A 197 -15.31 -10.05 -11.26
CA PRO A 197 -15.62 -10.45 -12.63
C PRO A 197 -14.40 -10.49 -13.57
N GLY A 198 -13.18 -10.72 -13.07
CA GLY A 198 -11.99 -10.84 -13.92
C GLY A 198 -10.69 -10.42 -13.25
N PRO A 199 -9.64 -10.13 -14.02
CA PRO A 199 -8.36 -9.70 -13.48
C PRO A 199 -8.38 -8.23 -13.03
N GLY A 200 -7.45 -7.89 -12.15
CA GLY A 200 -7.25 -6.55 -11.63
C GLY A 200 -7.21 -6.53 -10.11
N ALA A 201 -6.70 -5.46 -9.56
CA ALA A 201 -6.67 -5.25 -8.12
C ALA A 201 -8.03 -4.77 -7.60
N CYS A 202 -8.21 -4.77 -6.28
CA CYS A 202 -9.48 -4.50 -5.61
C CYS A 202 -10.28 -3.32 -6.19
N GLY A 203 -11.63 -3.48 -6.29
CA GLY A 203 -12.53 -2.53 -6.92
C GLY A 203 -12.88 -1.27 -6.09
N GLY A 204 -12.24 -1.05 -4.95
CA GLY A 204 -12.45 0.15 -4.09
C GLY A 204 -11.13 0.86 -3.78
N GLN A 205 -11.20 1.93 -2.97
CA GLN A 205 -10.01 2.67 -2.48
C GLN A 205 -9.35 1.91 -1.31
N PHE A 206 -9.13 0.62 -1.54
CA PHE A 206 -8.41 -0.28 -0.64
C PHE A 206 -6.91 -0.10 -0.81
N THR A 207 -6.08 -0.93 -0.18
CA THR A 207 -4.65 -0.68 -0.11
C THR A 207 -3.97 -0.62 -1.48
N ALA A 208 -4.31 -1.53 -2.41
CA ALA A 208 -3.69 -1.55 -3.74
C ALA A 208 -3.93 -0.26 -4.52
N ASN A 209 -5.20 0.18 -4.66
CA ASN A 209 -5.54 1.42 -5.36
C ASN A 209 -5.04 2.67 -4.62
N THR A 210 -5.05 2.66 -3.28
CA THR A 210 -4.45 3.73 -2.46
C THR A 210 -2.96 3.88 -2.76
N MET A 211 -2.20 2.77 -2.78
CA MET A 211 -0.77 2.83 -3.02
C MET A 211 -0.44 3.14 -4.48
N ALA A 212 -1.22 2.63 -5.44
CA ALA A 212 -1.06 2.97 -6.86
C ALA A 212 -1.23 4.49 -7.09
N MET A 213 -2.28 5.08 -6.52
CA MET A 213 -2.48 6.53 -6.50
C MET A 213 -1.32 7.25 -5.81
N ALA A 214 -0.88 6.77 -4.64
CA ALA A 214 0.23 7.37 -3.91
C ALA A 214 1.53 7.38 -4.74
N VAL A 215 1.80 6.32 -5.53
CA VAL A 215 3.00 6.25 -6.39
C VAL A 215 2.92 7.21 -7.57
N GLU A 216 1.73 7.47 -8.13
CA GLU A 216 1.55 8.58 -9.09
C GLU A 216 1.81 9.94 -8.45
N MET A 217 1.31 10.14 -7.23
CA MET A 217 1.51 11.39 -6.49
C MET A 217 2.95 11.59 -6.00
N LEU A 218 3.70 10.50 -5.78
CA LEU A 218 5.16 10.52 -5.61
C LEU A 218 5.90 10.88 -6.89
N GLY A 219 5.25 10.77 -8.05
CA GLY A 219 5.85 11.00 -9.35
C GLY A 219 6.57 9.79 -9.97
N LEU A 220 6.51 8.60 -9.37
CA LEU A 220 7.18 7.37 -9.87
C LEU A 220 6.34 6.54 -10.85
N SER A 221 5.08 6.90 -11.08
CA SER A 221 4.23 6.39 -12.16
C SER A 221 3.73 7.55 -13.02
N PRO A 222 3.48 7.36 -14.32
CA PRO A 222 2.84 8.38 -15.15
C PRO A 222 1.45 8.73 -14.63
N MET A 223 1.14 10.02 -14.55
CA MET A 223 -0.17 10.49 -14.07
C MET A 223 -1.31 9.91 -14.92
N GLY A 224 -2.32 9.33 -14.26
CA GLY A 224 -3.48 8.69 -14.87
C GLY A 224 -3.30 7.20 -15.19
N SER A 225 -2.07 6.68 -15.18
CA SER A 225 -1.79 5.27 -15.50
C SER A 225 -2.39 4.28 -14.52
N ALA A 226 -2.44 4.61 -13.21
CA ALA A 226 -2.98 3.76 -12.17
C ALA A 226 -4.51 3.66 -12.23
N SER A 227 -5.18 4.69 -12.73
CA SER A 227 -6.65 4.74 -12.78
C SER A 227 -7.24 3.83 -13.85
N VAL A 228 -6.49 3.54 -14.93
CA VAL A 228 -6.97 2.70 -16.04
C VAL A 228 -7.22 1.28 -15.54
N PRO A 229 -8.44 0.72 -15.67
CA PRO A 229 -8.76 -0.64 -15.24
C PRO A 229 -7.91 -1.70 -15.94
N ALA A 230 -7.76 -2.87 -15.32
CA ALA A 230 -6.96 -3.96 -15.85
C ALA A 230 -7.50 -4.55 -17.17
N THR A 231 -8.81 -4.47 -17.36
CA THR A 231 -9.54 -4.98 -18.53
C THR A 231 -9.71 -3.95 -19.64
N ASP A 232 -9.43 -2.67 -19.37
CA ASP A 232 -9.54 -1.61 -20.37
C ASP A 232 -8.45 -1.78 -21.45
N PRO A 233 -8.82 -1.82 -22.76
CA PRO A 233 -7.85 -1.95 -23.86
C PRO A 233 -6.75 -0.88 -23.83
N PHE A 234 -7.07 0.33 -23.38
CA PHE A 234 -6.10 1.43 -23.25
C PHE A 234 -4.97 1.11 -22.27
N LYS A 235 -5.15 0.10 -21.38
CA LYS A 235 -4.10 -0.35 -20.46
C LYS A 235 -2.86 -0.90 -21.17
N ASP A 236 -3.04 -1.49 -22.35
CA ASP A 236 -1.95 -1.98 -23.18
C ASP A 236 -1.09 -0.84 -23.74
N ASP A 237 -1.73 0.27 -24.15
CA ASP A 237 -1.03 1.47 -24.62
C ASP A 237 -0.27 2.14 -23.46
N VAL A 238 -0.88 2.21 -22.28
CA VAL A 238 -0.21 2.70 -21.06
C VAL A 238 1.05 1.88 -20.76
N ALA A 239 0.98 0.56 -20.91
CA ALA A 239 2.12 -0.33 -20.68
C ALA A 239 3.21 -0.14 -21.73
N PHE A 240 2.84 0.01 -23.01
CA PHE A 240 3.78 0.31 -24.09
C PHE A 240 4.51 1.64 -23.84
N GLU A 241 3.76 2.69 -23.51
CA GLU A 241 4.35 4.02 -23.24
C GLU A 241 5.23 4.01 -21.97
N ALA A 242 4.93 3.21 -20.95
CA ALA A 242 5.82 3.02 -19.80
C ALA A 242 7.19 2.45 -20.22
N GLY A 243 7.21 1.50 -21.16
CA GLY A 243 8.43 0.97 -21.75
C GLY A 243 9.24 2.01 -22.54
N ARG A 244 8.56 2.90 -23.28
CA ARG A 244 9.23 4.03 -23.95
C ARG A 244 9.76 5.06 -22.95
N LEU A 245 9.02 5.30 -21.88
CA LEU A 245 9.34 6.30 -20.90
C LEU A 245 10.61 5.98 -20.12
N VAL A 246 10.87 4.72 -19.74
CA VAL A 246 12.12 4.35 -19.06
C VAL A 246 13.34 4.69 -19.91
N MET A 247 13.25 4.58 -21.23
CA MET A 247 14.34 4.97 -22.14
C MET A 247 14.54 6.51 -22.16
N ALA A 248 13.47 7.28 -22.01
CA ALA A 248 13.58 8.73 -21.86
C ALA A 248 14.18 9.12 -20.49
N LEU A 249 13.83 8.41 -19.42
CA LEU A 249 14.44 8.57 -18.10
C LEU A 249 15.95 8.30 -18.14
N LEU A 250 16.36 7.22 -18.82
CA LEU A 250 17.76 6.85 -18.99
C LEU A 250 18.55 7.97 -19.70
N ARG A 251 18.03 8.47 -20.82
CA ARG A 251 18.69 9.58 -21.56
C ARG A 251 18.84 10.85 -20.72
N ARG A 252 17.88 11.13 -19.84
CA ARG A 252 17.88 12.30 -18.94
C ARG A 252 18.62 12.06 -17.63
N ASN A 253 19.03 10.82 -17.36
CA ASN A 253 19.54 10.38 -16.07
C ASN A 253 18.62 10.80 -14.90
N LEU A 254 17.30 10.69 -15.11
CA LEU A 254 16.30 10.99 -14.09
C LEU A 254 16.03 9.74 -13.25
N ARG A 255 16.40 9.80 -11.98
CA ARG A 255 16.43 8.68 -11.05
C ARG A 255 15.37 8.82 -9.94
N PRO A 256 14.90 7.71 -9.32
CA PRO A 256 13.86 7.72 -8.29
C PRO A 256 14.13 8.66 -7.12
N ARG A 257 15.34 8.73 -6.58
CA ARG A 257 15.67 9.61 -5.44
C ARG A 257 15.64 11.11 -5.77
N ARG A 258 15.75 11.47 -7.05
CA ARG A 258 15.55 12.86 -7.49
C ARG A 258 14.08 13.23 -7.61
N ILE A 259 13.19 12.24 -7.69
CA ILE A 259 11.75 12.40 -7.81
C ILE A 259 11.09 12.32 -6.43
N VAL A 260 11.44 11.30 -5.63
CA VAL A 260 10.86 11.08 -4.29
C VAL A 260 11.55 11.98 -3.29
N THR A 261 11.05 13.19 -3.19
CA THR A 261 11.48 14.22 -2.24
C THR A 261 10.49 14.32 -1.08
N ARG A 262 10.78 15.13 -0.08
CA ARG A 262 9.83 15.46 0.99
C ARG A 262 8.50 15.97 0.44
N ASP A 263 8.54 16.89 -0.52
CA ASP A 263 7.36 17.44 -1.19
C ASP A 263 6.53 16.36 -1.89
N ALA A 264 7.18 15.41 -2.55
CA ALA A 264 6.52 14.30 -3.21
C ALA A 264 5.83 13.36 -2.20
N LEU A 265 6.48 13.07 -1.07
CA LEU A 265 5.89 12.28 0.01
C LEU A 265 4.68 12.98 0.64
N GLU A 266 4.75 14.29 0.90
CA GLU A 266 3.62 15.07 1.40
C GLU A 266 2.45 15.10 0.39
N ASN A 267 2.73 15.18 -0.92
CA ASN A 267 1.70 15.06 -1.97
C ASN A 267 1.00 13.70 -1.92
N ALA A 268 1.75 12.61 -1.74
CA ALA A 268 1.17 11.28 -1.61
C ALA A 268 0.28 11.16 -0.36
N VAL A 269 0.75 11.64 0.79
CA VAL A 269 -0.04 11.67 2.04
C VAL A 269 -1.32 12.50 1.88
N ALA A 270 -1.23 13.68 1.23
CA ALA A 270 -2.39 14.53 0.97
C ALA A 270 -3.43 13.83 0.08
N ALA A 271 -3.00 13.10 -0.96
CA ALA A 271 -3.91 12.36 -1.82
C ALA A 271 -4.60 11.20 -1.08
N VAL A 272 -3.86 10.47 -0.23
CA VAL A 272 -4.44 9.43 0.63
C VAL A 272 -5.49 10.03 1.57
N ALA A 273 -5.18 11.17 2.20
CA ALA A 273 -6.11 11.88 3.09
C ALA A 273 -7.37 12.37 2.34
N ALA A 274 -7.20 12.92 1.14
CA ALA A 274 -8.29 13.45 0.32
C ALA A 274 -9.24 12.37 -0.24
N THR A 275 -8.81 11.11 -0.28
CA THR A 275 -9.60 9.99 -0.82
C THR A 275 -10.06 8.99 0.22
N GLY A 276 -9.77 9.24 1.51
CA GLY A 276 -10.07 8.27 2.57
C GLY A 276 -9.38 6.92 2.33
N GLY A 277 -8.14 6.95 1.85
CA GLY A 277 -7.37 5.76 1.52
C GLY A 277 -7.06 4.85 2.71
N SER A 278 -6.41 3.74 2.43
CA SER A 278 -6.05 2.71 3.42
C SER A 278 -5.04 3.22 4.45
N THR A 279 -5.22 2.84 5.72
CA THR A 279 -4.25 3.07 6.81
C THR A 279 -2.90 2.40 6.55
N ASN A 280 -2.86 1.34 5.74
CA ASN A 280 -1.62 0.70 5.33
C ASN A 280 -0.65 1.63 4.58
N SER A 281 -1.18 2.70 3.96
CA SER A 281 -0.36 3.71 3.31
C SER A 281 0.60 4.42 4.27
N VAL A 282 0.23 4.57 5.54
CA VAL A 282 1.12 5.12 6.57
C VAL A 282 2.38 4.25 6.69
N LEU A 283 2.18 2.95 6.88
CA LEU A 283 3.28 1.99 6.98
C LEU A 283 4.15 1.97 5.72
N HIS A 284 3.52 1.97 4.55
CA HIS A 284 4.24 1.85 3.28
C HIS A 284 4.94 3.14 2.86
N LEU A 285 4.36 4.31 3.11
CA LEU A 285 5.03 5.58 2.81
C LEU A 285 6.19 5.84 3.78
N LEU A 286 6.11 5.42 5.04
CA LEU A 286 7.26 5.44 5.97
C LEU A 286 8.40 4.55 5.45
N ALA A 287 8.08 3.32 4.98
CA ALA A 287 9.07 2.44 4.39
C ALA A 287 9.72 3.02 3.12
N ILE A 288 8.91 3.60 2.22
CA ILE A 288 9.37 4.27 1.01
C ILE A 288 10.25 5.48 1.34
N ALA A 289 9.85 6.31 2.31
CA ALA A 289 10.62 7.47 2.77
C ALA A 289 12.00 7.05 3.30
N ARG A 290 12.05 5.94 4.06
CA ARG A 290 13.30 5.39 4.57
C ARG A 290 14.23 4.92 3.45
N GLU A 291 13.71 4.23 2.42
CA GLU A 291 14.50 3.83 1.26
C GLU A 291 14.96 5.02 0.39
N ALA A 292 14.16 6.08 0.35
CA ALA A 292 14.52 7.33 -0.32
C ALA A 292 15.53 8.17 0.49
N GLU A 293 15.78 7.83 1.75
CA GLU A 293 16.58 8.63 2.71
C GLU A 293 15.97 10.02 2.95
N VAL A 294 14.63 10.11 2.93
CA VAL A 294 13.88 11.35 3.17
C VAL A 294 13.18 11.27 4.52
N PRO A 295 13.39 12.20 5.44
CA PRO A 295 12.70 12.20 6.71
C PRO A 295 11.18 12.28 6.55
N LEU A 296 10.46 11.34 7.16
CA LEU A 296 9.00 11.33 7.27
C LEU A 296 8.64 10.65 8.60
N ALA A 297 7.87 11.34 9.44
CA ALA A 297 7.42 10.83 10.72
C ALA A 297 5.92 10.46 10.66
N ILE A 298 5.48 9.58 11.57
CA ILE A 298 4.07 9.18 11.65
C ILE A 298 3.15 10.41 11.87
N ASP A 299 3.61 11.41 12.63
CA ASP A 299 2.85 12.64 12.92
C ASP A 299 2.62 13.53 11.70
N ASP A 300 3.44 13.40 10.67
CA ASP A 300 3.23 14.14 9.41
C ASP A 300 1.91 13.77 8.75
N PHE A 301 1.47 12.53 8.91
CA PHE A 301 0.20 12.05 8.34
C PHE A 301 -0.99 12.76 8.96
N ASP A 302 -1.02 12.93 10.28
CA ASP A 302 -2.09 13.68 10.96
C ASP A 302 -2.01 15.18 10.63
N ARG A 303 -0.80 15.75 10.64
CA ARG A 303 -0.58 17.17 10.30
C ARG A 303 -1.08 17.53 8.90
N ILE A 304 -0.82 16.67 7.90
CA ILE A 304 -1.25 16.86 6.52
C ILE A 304 -2.75 16.58 6.40
N SER A 305 -3.24 15.49 6.99
CA SER A 305 -4.64 15.09 6.94
C SER A 305 -5.57 16.15 7.53
N ARG A 306 -5.21 16.80 8.65
CA ARG A 306 -6.00 17.91 9.24
C ARG A 306 -6.21 19.09 8.30
N LYS A 307 -5.32 19.30 7.35
CA LYS A 307 -5.37 20.44 6.41
C LYS A 307 -5.92 20.07 5.05
N THR A 308 -6.16 18.80 4.80
CA THR A 308 -6.58 18.26 3.49
C THR A 308 -8.05 17.86 3.55
N PRO A 309 -8.92 18.43 2.73
CA PRO A 309 -10.34 18.05 2.72
C PRO A 309 -10.52 16.63 2.16
N LEU A 310 -11.49 15.89 2.67
CA LEU A 310 -11.94 14.61 2.11
C LEU A 310 -12.84 14.88 0.92
N LEU A 311 -12.45 14.43 -0.26
CA LEU A 311 -13.07 14.82 -1.53
C LEU A 311 -13.72 13.66 -2.28
N ALA A 312 -13.17 12.43 -2.20
CA ALA A 312 -13.63 11.31 -3.01
C ALA A 312 -14.60 10.39 -2.25
N ASP A 313 -15.77 10.13 -2.84
CA ASP A 313 -16.84 9.27 -2.30
C ASP A 313 -16.61 7.81 -2.72
N MET A 314 -15.55 7.18 -2.16
CA MET A 314 -15.08 5.88 -2.58
C MET A 314 -15.34 4.78 -1.55
N LYS A 315 -15.70 3.55 -2.01
CA LYS A 315 -15.66 2.36 -1.13
C LYS A 315 -14.27 2.22 -0.48
N PRO A 316 -14.19 1.82 0.80
CA PRO A 316 -15.16 1.07 1.58
C PRO A 316 -16.25 1.91 2.28
N TRP A 317 -16.07 3.18 2.49
CA TRP A 317 -16.98 4.02 3.25
C TRP A 317 -17.94 4.84 2.37
N GLY A 318 -17.55 5.13 1.15
CA GLY A 318 -18.36 5.81 0.15
C GLY A 318 -19.08 4.82 -0.78
N ARG A 319 -19.67 5.37 -1.84
CA ARG A 319 -20.55 4.63 -2.75
C ARG A 319 -19.87 4.15 -4.01
N CYS A 320 -18.81 4.86 -4.45
CA CYS A 320 -18.20 4.67 -5.75
C CYS A 320 -17.08 3.62 -5.72
N VAL A 321 -16.90 2.94 -6.84
CA VAL A 321 -15.84 1.95 -7.06
C VAL A 321 -14.66 2.56 -7.84
N ALA A 322 -13.55 1.84 -7.94
CA ALA A 322 -12.33 2.34 -8.58
C ALA A 322 -12.54 2.74 -10.05
N THR A 323 -13.36 2.02 -10.80
CA THR A 323 -13.69 2.35 -12.19
C THR A 323 -14.53 3.63 -12.31
N ASP A 324 -15.30 4.01 -11.29
CA ASP A 324 -16.00 5.29 -11.27
C ASP A 324 -15.02 6.46 -11.12
N LEU A 325 -13.97 6.30 -10.30
CA LEU A 325 -12.90 7.29 -10.21
C LEU A 325 -12.19 7.48 -11.57
N TYR A 326 -11.90 6.38 -12.27
CA TYR A 326 -11.35 6.45 -13.63
C TYR A 326 -12.25 7.26 -14.57
N ARG A 327 -13.52 6.93 -14.63
CA ARG A 327 -14.51 7.63 -15.45
C ARG A 327 -14.67 9.11 -15.08
N ALA A 328 -14.48 9.47 -13.80
CA ALA A 328 -14.56 10.86 -13.32
C ALA A 328 -13.36 11.73 -13.72
N GLY A 329 -12.21 11.12 -14.05
CA GLY A 329 -10.96 11.83 -14.40
C GLY A 329 -9.73 11.29 -13.67
N GLY A 330 -9.87 10.22 -12.89
CA GLY A 330 -8.78 9.46 -12.29
C GLY A 330 -7.99 10.21 -11.22
N VAL A 331 -6.78 9.75 -10.95
CA VAL A 331 -5.84 10.36 -10.00
C VAL A 331 -5.48 11.80 -10.40
N GLY A 332 -5.43 12.09 -11.70
CA GLY A 332 -5.21 13.45 -12.19
C GLY A 332 -6.23 14.46 -11.66
N LEU A 333 -7.50 14.06 -11.55
CA LEU A 333 -8.54 14.91 -10.96
C LEU A 333 -8.31 15.15 -9.46
N ILE A 334 -7.84 14.13 -8.72
CA ILE A 334 -7.44 14.29 -7.31
C ILE A 334 -6.29 15.30 -7.20
N ALA A 335 -5.25 15.16 -8.03
CA ALA A 335 -4.12 16.10 -8.05
C ALA A 335 -4.59 17.53 -8.37
N ARG A 336 -5.50 17.71 -9.34
CA ARG A 336 -6.10 19.01 -9.68
C ARG A 336 -6.87 19.62 -8.52
N ARG A 337 -7.66 18.83 -7.78
CA ARG A 337 -8.39 19.29 -6.59
C ARG A 337 -7.42 19.70 -5.47
N LEU A 338 -6.36 18.92 -5.24
CA LEU A 338 -5.33 19.28 -4.25
C LEU A 338 -4.58 20.56 -4.64
N LEU A 339 -4.30 20.77 -5.93
CA LEU A 339 -3.73 22.01 -6.44
C LEU A 339 -4.67 23.21 -6.17
N GLN A 340 -5.96 23.06 -6.48
CA GLN A 340 -6.98 24.08 -6.20
C GLN A 340 -7.11 24.38 -4.70
N ALA A 341 -7.01 23.35 -3.85
CA ALA A 341 -7.04 23.49 -2.39
C ALA A 341 -5.74 24.04 -1.79
N ARG A 342 -4.68 24.30 -2.61
CA ARG A 342 -3.33 24.66 -2.15
C ARG A 342 -2.73 23.62 -1.20
N ARG A 343 -2.96 22.34 -1.51
CA ARG A 343 -2.48 21.16 -0.76
C ARG A 343 -1.59 20.26 -1.62
N LEU A 344 -1.05 20.79 -2.70
CA LEU A 344 -0.12 20.12 -3.60
C LEU A 344 1.17 20.93 -3.71
N HIS A 345 2.30 20.30 -3.46
CA HIS A 345 3.62 20.84 -3.77
C HIS A 345 3.85 20.73 -5.28
N ALA A 346 3.38 21.73 -6.01
CA ALA A 346 3.23 21.71 -7.46
C ALA A 346 4.55 21.58 -8.24
N ARG A 347 5.70 21.88 -7.61
CA ARG A 347 7.03 21.83 -8.24
C ARG A 347 7.68 20.45 -8.19
N ALA A 348 7.12 19.48 -7.43
CA ALA A 348 7.65 18.13 -7.37
C ALA A 348 7.71 17.50 -8.77
N MET A 349 8.84 16.86 -9.09
CA MET A 349 9.09 16.26 -10.40
C MET A 349 8.40 14.91 -10.54
N THR A 350 8.10 14.52 -11.77
CA THR A 350 7.54 13.20 -12.10
C THR A 350 8.40 12.49 -13.15
N VAL A 351 8.19 11.18 -13.32
CA VAL A 351 8.85 10.37 -14.35
C VAL A 351 8.61 10.89 -15.77
N THR A 352 7.55 11.68 -16.01
CA THR A 352 7.32 12.29 -17.33
C THR A 352 8.29 13.43 -17.64
N GLY A 353 9.06 13.87 -16.64
CA GLY A 353 9.94 15.05 -16.74
C GLY A 353 9.20 16.39 -16.63
N ARG A 354 7.92 16.34 -16.24
CA ARG A 354 7.10 17.51 -15.89
C ARG A 354 6.94 17.57 -14.39
N THR A 355 6.51 18.74 -13.90
CA THR A 355 6.10 18.87 -12.51
C THR A 355 4.71 18.25 -12.29
N ILE A 356 4.44 17.81 -11.06
CA ILE A 356 3.10 17.29 -10.72
C ILE A 356 2.01 18.38 -10.84
N GLY A 357 2.38 19.65 -10.66
CA GLY A 357 1.48 20.77 -10.91
C GLY A 357 1.08 20.91 -12.37
N ASP A 358 2.00 20.64 -13.31
CA ASP A 358 1.70 20.63 -14.73
C ASP A 358 0.80 19.46 -15.11
N GLU A 359 1.03 18.27 -14.52
CA GLU A 359 0.15 17.10 -14.70
C GLU A 359 -1.25 17.37 -14.14
N ALA A 360 -1.35 17.97 -12.96
CA ALA A 360 -2.62 18.34 -12.34
C ALA A 360 -3.45 19.34 -13.17
N ARG A 361 -2.78 20.34 -13.79
CA ARG A 361 -3.47 21.32 -14.67
C ARG A 361 -4.01 20.68 -15.96
N ARG A 362 -3.34 19.65 -16.46
CA ARG A 362 -3.75 18.89 -17.67
C ARG A 362 -4.85 17.88 -17.43
N ALA A 363 -5.11 17.56 -16.16
CA ALA A 363 -6.13 16.59 -15.80
C ALA A 363 -7.52 17.05 -16.29
N ARG A 364 -8.24 16.12 -16.86
CA ARG A 364 -9.62 16.34 -17.34
C ARG A 364 -10.60 15.88 -16.28
N GLU A 365 -11.71 16.55 -16.22
CA GLU A 365 -12.85 16.19 -15.37
C GLU A 365 -14.03 15.87 -16.27
N THR A 366 -14.65 14.73 -16.04
CA THR A 366 -15.86 14.36 -16.77
C THR A 366 -17.02 15.25 -16.29
N PRO A 367 -17.77 15.88 -17.19
CA PRO A 367 -18.93 16.69 -16.81
C PRO A 367 -19.92 15.91 -15.95
N HIS A 368 -20.49 16.58 -14.94
CA HIS A 368 -21.50 16.05 -14.02
C HIS A 368 -21.06 14.85 -13.15
N GLN A 369 -19.77 14.53 -13.09
CA GLN A 369 -19.27 13.50 -12.19
C GLN A 369 -19.55 13.88 -10.72
N ALA A 370 -19.84 12.89 -9.87
CA ALA A 370 -20.14 13.06 -8.45
C ALA A 370 -19.16 12.32 -7.52
N VAL A 371 -18.15 11.65 -8.10
CA VAL A 371 -17.17 10.83 -7.37
C VAL A 371 -16.21 11.69 -6.57
N VAL A 372 -15.66 12.74 -7.21
CA VAL A 372 -14.71 13.66 -6.60
C VAL A 372 -15.35 15.03 -6.43
N ARG A 373 -15.62 15.40 -5.19
CA ARG A 373 -16.27 16.66 -4.85
C ARG A 373 -15.39 17.88 -5.18
N PRO A 374 -16.00 19.02 -5.53
CA PRO A 374 -15.28 20.28 -5.62
C PRO A 374 -14.77 20.70 -4.23
N VAL A 375 -13.64 21.42 -4.19
CA VAL A 375 -13.01 21.88 -2.93
C VAL A 375 -13.95 22.73 -2.07
N ALA A 376 -14.84 23.49 -2.69
CA ALA A 376 -15.82 24.31 -1.99
C ALA A 376 -16.93 23.51 -1.29
N LYS A 377 -17.13 22.23 -1.66
CA LYS A 377 -18.14 21.35 -1.07
C LYS A 377 -17.54 19.96 -0.80
N PRO A 378 -16.54 19.84 0.08
CA PRO A 378 -15.93 18.57 0.41
C PRO A 378 -16.91 17.66 1.16
N LEU A 379 -16.61 16.37 1.20
CA LEU A 379 -17.34 15.42 2.05
C LEU A 379 -17.10 15.70 3.53
N GLN A 380 -15.85 16.05 3.86
CA GLN A 380 -15.44 16.53 5.17
C GLN A 380 -14.34 17.60 5.03
N PRO A 381 -14.24 18.55 5.97
CA PRO A 381 -13.24 19.60 5.92
C PRO A 381 -11.82 19.11 6.16
N THR A 382 -11.65 17.90 6.74
CA THR A 382 -10.38 17.26 7.05
C THR A 382 -10.32 15.87 6.44
N GLY A 383 -9.11 15.36 6.24
CA GLY A 383 -8.89 14.02 5.70
C GLY A 383 -9.18 12.90 6.70
N GLY A 384 -9.24 11.69 6.18
CA GLY A 384 -9.65 10.51 6.94
C GLY A 384 -8.55 9.83 7.75
N LEU A 385 -7.32 10.32 7.76
CA LEU A 385 -6.22 9.71 8.54
C LEU A 385 -6.01 10.48 9.84
N VAL A 386 -5.95 9.76 10.95
CA VAL A 386 -5.72 10.30 12.29
C VAL A 386 -4.65 9.49 12.99
N ILE A 387 -3.67 10.16 13.58
CA ILE A 387 -2.68 9.54 14.46
C ILE A 387 -3.07 9.84 15.91
N LEU A 388 -3.11 8.79 16.74
CA LEU A 388 -3.33 8.93 18.18
C LEU A 388 -2.06 8.52 18.92
N HIS A 389 -1.77 9.27 19.97
CA HIS A 389 -0.74 8.94 20.95
C HIS A 389 -1.37 8.71 22.33
N GLY A 390 -0.61 8.21 23.29
CA GLY A 390 -1.11 8.06 24.66
C GLY A 390 -0.44 6.93 25.42
N THR A 391 -1.02 6.58 26.55
CA THR A 391 -0.45 5.54 27.42
C THR A 391 -0.43 4.16 26.75
N LEU A 392 -1.32 3.90 25.76
CA LEU A 392 -1.33 2.65 24.99
C LEU A 392 -0.50 2.71 23.71
N ALA A 393 -0.31 3.90 23.14
CA ALA A 393 0.39 4.09 21.89
C ALA A 393 1.40 5.25 22.01
N PRO A 394 2.46 5.13 22.82
CA PRO A 394 3.43 6.22 22.96
C PRO A 394 4.14 6.58 21.65
N ASP A 395 4.39 5.60 20.77
CA ASP A 395 5.00 5.81 19.46
C ASP A 395 3.95 5.98 18.34
N GLY A 396 2.67 6.09 18.72
CA GLY A 396 1.55 6.33 17.81
C GLY A 396 0.79 5.09 17.39
N CYS A 397 -0.41 5.35 16.88
CA CYS A 397 -1.26 4.38 16.18
C CYS A 397 -2.09 5.10 15.11
N VAL A 398 -2.66 4.36 14.19
CA VAL A 398 -3.40 4.91 13.04
C VAL A 398 -4.87 4.58 13.16
N VAL A 399 -5.72 5.60 13.00
CA VAL A 399 -7.18 5.46 12.91
C VAL A 399 -7.64 6.05 11.58
N LYS A 400 -8.60 5.39 10.95
CA LYS A 400 -9.31 5.91 9.79
C LYS A 400 -10.64 6.48 10.22
N MET A 401 -10.88 7.75 9.92
CA MET A 401 -12.12 8.46 10.23
C MET A 401 -12.88 8.74 8.95
N THR A 402 -14.14 8.36 8.91
CA THR A 402 -15.02 8.54 7.75
C THR A 402 -16.18 9.51 8.06
N GLY A 403 -16.25 9.99 9.31
CA GLY A 403 -17.25 10.94 9.80
C GLY A 403 -18.47 10.31 10.48
N HIS A 404 -18.49 8.99 10.54
CA HIS A 404 -19.56 8.22 11.20
C HIS A 404 -19.12 7.64 12.55
N GLU A 405 -17.82 7.67 12.84
CA GLU A 405 -17.25 7.15 14.07
C GLU A 405 -17.41 8.14 15.23
N PRO A 406 -17.58 7.66 16.47
CA PRO A 406 -17.64 8.53 17.63
C PRO A 406 -16.32 9.25 17.86
N MET A 407 -16.37 10.55 18.12
CA MET A 407 -15.17 11.36 18.42
C MET A 407 -14.56 11.02 19.77
N ARG A 408 -15.29 10.35 20.66
CA ARG A 408 -14.82 9.82 21.92
C ARG A 408 -15.52 8.50 22.22
N PHE A 409 -14.74 7.50 22.61
CA PHE A 409 -15.25 6.19 23.02
C PHE A 409 -14.51 5.72 24.27
N ARG A 410 -15.22 5.17 25.24
CA ARG A 410 -14.64 4.58 26.45
C ARG A 410 -15.36 3.30 26.77
N GLY A 411 -14.60 2.24 27.04
CA GLY A 411 -15.16 0.95 27.38
C GLY A 411 -14.17 0.01 28.04
N PRO A 412 -14.67 -1.11 28.61
CA PRO A 412 -13.85 -2.16 29.18
C PRO A 412 -13.13 -2.94 28.06
N ALA A 413 -11.88 -3.28 28.30
CA ALA A 413 -11.07 -4.12 27.41
C ALA A 413 -11.57 -5.56 27.38
N ARG A 414 -11.59 -6.15 26.17
CA ARG A 414 -11.74 -7.60 25.91
C ARG A 414 -10.50 -8.05 25.17
N VAL A 415 -9.59 -8.71 25.87
CA VAL A 415 -8.21 -8.96 25.42
C VAL A 415 -8.07 -10.34 24.77
N PHE A 416 -7.45 -10.36 23.59
CA PHE A 416 -7.18 -11.57 22.82
C PHE A 416 -5.73 -11.56 22.32
N ASP A 417 -5.05 -12.70 22.45
CA ASP A 417 -3.65 -12.87 22.03
C ASP A 417 -3.49 -13.35 20.56
N SER A 418 -4.61 -13.37 19.81
CA SER A 418 -4.60 -13.63 18.36
C SER A 418 -5.91 -13.20 17.73
N GLU A 419 -5.87 -12.97 16.40
CA GLU A 419 -7.06 -12.69 15.58
C GLU A 419 -8.10 -13.82 15.68
N GLU A 420 -7.67 -15.07 15.64
CA GLU A 420 -8.57 -16.25 15.71
C GLU A 420 -9.34 -16.32 17.02
N ALA A 421 -8.68 -15.95 18.13
CA ALA A 421 -9.33 -15.93 19.45
C ALA A 421 -10.42 -14.84 19.48
N ALA A 422 -10.11 -13.63 18.97
CA ALA A 422 -11.07 -12.54 18.86
C ALA A 422 -12.25 -12.92 17.94
N PHE A 423 -11.96 -13.47 16.76
CA PHE A 423 -12.98 -13.90 15.80
C PHE A 423 -13.95 -14.94 16.40
N ARG A 424 -13.41 -15.97 17.08
CA ARG A 424 -14.24 -16.97 17.77
C ARG A 424 -15.12 -16.35 18.86
N ALA A 425 -14.61 -15.37 19.61
CA ALA A 425 -15.40 -14.67 20.63
C ALA A 425 -16.55 -13.88 20.02
N ILE A 426 -16.33 -13.19 18.90
CA ILE A 426 -17.36 -12.46 18.18
C ILE A 426 -18.42 -13.43 17.64
N GLN A 427 -18.00 -14.51 16.96
CA GLN A 427 -18.94 -15.51 16.43
C GLN A 427 -19.83 -16.12 17.54
N ARG A 428 -19.27 -16.33 18.74
CA ARG A 428 -20.01 -16.84 19.91
C ARG A 428 -20.81 -15.77 20.64
N ARG A 429 -20.92 -14.55 20.08
CA ARG A 429 -21.65 -13.41 20.66
C ARG A 429 -21.18 -13.03 22.09
N ARG A 430 -19.88 -13.16 22.35
CA ARG A 430 -19.28 -12.82 23.66
C ARG A 430 -18.79 -11.37 23.76
N ILE A 431 -19.03 -10.57 22.74
CA ILE A 431 -18.72 -9.15 22.69
C ILE A 431 -20.01 -8.37 22.89
N ALA A 432 -20.00 -7.46 23.86
CA ALA A 432 -21.13 -6.61 24.18
C ALA A 432 -20.97 -5.19 23.62
N ARG A 433 -22.07 -4.47 23.48
CA ARG A 433 -22.04 -3.04 23.18
C ARG A 433 -21.24 -2.30 24.28
N GLY A 434 -20.37 -1.40 23.87
CA GLY A 434 -19.48 -0.66 24.76
C GLY A 434 -18.11 -1.31 25.00
N ASP A 435 -17.90 -2.55 24.59
CA ASP A 435 -16.60 -3.22 24.72
C ASP A 435 -15.53 -2.58 23.82
N VAL A 436 -14.27 -2.63 24.28
CA VAL A 436 -13.07 -2.35 23.48
C VAL A 436 -12.33 -3.65 23.27
N ILE A 437 -12.35 -4.17 22.04
CA ILE A 437 -11.62 -5.37 21.67
C ILE A 437 -10.14 -5.01 21.53
N VAL A 438 -9.28 -5.77 22.19
CA VAL A 438 -7.82 -5.66 22.13
C VAL A 438 -7.25 -6.93 21.53
N VAL A 439 -6.66 -6.83 20.32
CA VAL A 439 -5.94 -7.95 19.70
C VAL A 439 -4.45 -7.61 19.71
N ARG A 440 -3.66 -8.42 20.39
CA ARG A 440 -2.22 -8.18 20.58
C ARG A 440 -1.37 -9.35 20.10
N TYR A 441 -0.07 -9.11 19.99
CA TYR A 441 0.92 -10.04 19.42
C TYR A 441 0.70 -10.35 17.94
N GLU A 442 0.08 -9.41 17.22
CA GLU A 442 -0.08 -9.43 15.77
C GLU A 442 0.73 -8.32 15.08
N GLY A 443 1.65 -7.69 15.83
CA GLY A 443 2.55 -6.66 15.32
C GLY A 443 3.67 -7.17 14.41
N PRO A 444 4.59 -6.28 13.97
CA PRO A 444 5.65 -6.63 13.03
C PRO A 444 6.49 -7.82 13.47
N ARG A 445 6.89 -7.86 14.73
CA ARG A 445 7.72 -8.92 15.30
C ARG A 445 6.90 -10.07 15.87
N GLY A 446 5.86 -9.75 16.64
CA GLY A 446 5.04 -10.74 17.35
C GLY A 446 4.18 -11.58 16.43
N GLY A 447 3.68 -11.00 15.36
CA GLY A 447 2.80 -11.60 14.41
C GLY A 447 3.40 -12.51 13.35
N PRO A 448 4.76 -12.69 13.10
CA PRO A 448 5.47 -11.71 12.31
C PRO A 448 4.75 -11.41 10.99
N GLY A 449 5.04 -10.24 10.41
CA GLY A 449 4.37 -9.80 9.19
C GLY A 449 3.09 -8.99 9.45
N MET A 450 2.77 -8.68 10.71
CA MET A 450 1.76 -7.66 11.05
C MET A 450 0.48 -7.81 10.22
N ARG A 451 -0.16 -9.01 10.31
CA ARG A 451 -1.28 -9.38 9.41
C ARG A 451 -2.44 -8.39 9.44
N GLU A 452 -3.14 -8.31 8.34
CA GLU A 452 -4.37 -7.52 8.22
C GLU A 452 -5.57 -8.30 8.75
N MET A 453 -6.39 -7.65 9.56
CA MET A 453 -7.59 -8.22 10.14
C MET A 453 -8.83 -7.64 9.46
N LEU A 454 -9.45 -8.38 8.55
CA LEU A 454 -10.74 -8.03 7.98
C LEU A 454 -11.86 -8.95 8.49
N ALA A 455 -11.56 -10.23 8.74
CA ALA A 455 -12.55 -11.19 9.22
C ALA A 455 -13.17 -10.75 10.56
N VAL A 456 -12.34 -10.30 11.50
CA VAL A 456 -12.78 -9.78 12.80
C VAL A 456 -13.66 -8.54 12.63
N THR A 457 -13.22 -7.56 11.83
CA THR A 457 -13.94 -6.30 11.65
C THR A 457 -15.25 -6.50 10.87
N ALA A 458 -15.25 -7.35 9.84
CA ALA A 458 -16.46 -7.72 9.10
C ALA A 458 -17.47 -8.47 9.99
N ALA A 459 -17.01 -9.34 10.88
CA ALA A 459 -17.87 -10.05 11.83
C ALA A 459 -18.54 -9.09 12.84
N ILE A 460 -17.79 -8.08 13.34
CA ILE A 460 -18.35 -7.02 14.20
C ILE A 460 -19.46 -6.25 13.48
N VAL A 461 -19.20 -5.81 12.27
CA VAL A 461 -20.18 -5.11 11.42
C VAL A 461 -21.35 -6.03 11.09
N GLY A 462 -21.06 -7.26 10.71
CA GLY A 462 -22.06 -8.29 10.43
C GLY A 462 -23.00 -8.59 11.58
N GLN A 463 -22.59 -8.41 12.84
CA GLN A 463 -23.44 -8.51 14.03
C GLN A 463 -24.15 -7.21 14.43
N GLY A 464 -23.98 -6.13 13.67
CA GLY A 464 -24.58 -4.83 14.00
C GLY A 464 -23.89 -4.11 15.15
N LEU A 465 -22.65 -4.47 15.47
CA LEU A 465 -21.86 -3.88 16.57
C LEU A 465 -20.91 -2.77 16.11
N GLY A 466 -20.78 -2.52 14.81
CA GLY A 466 -19.77 -1.62 14.21
C GLY A 466 -19.76 -0.18 14.74
N GLN A 467 -20.89 0.31 15.26
CA GLN A 467 -21.01 1.66 15.86
C GLN A 467 -20.93 1.65 17.39
N SER A 468 -20.89 0.50 18.02
CA SER A 468 -21.02 0.36 19.48
C SER A 468 -19.86 -0.38 20.14
N VAL A 469 -18.85 -0.77 19.36
CA VAL A 469 -17.63 -1.45 19.80
C VAL A 469 -16.44 -0.76 19.15
N ALA A 470 -15.35 -0.57 19.90
CA ALA A 470 -14.06 -0.16 19.35
C ALA A 470 -13.10 -1.35 19.32
N LEU A 471 -12.09 -1.30 18.44
CA LEU A 471 -11.05 -2.31 18.36
C LEU A 471 -9.67 -1.67 18.24
N LEU A 472 -8.66 -2.22 18.91
CA LEU A 472 -7.27 -1.82 18.74
C LEU A 472 -6.34 -3.03 18.62
N THR A 473 -5.25 -2.85 17.89
CA THR A 473 -4.27 -3.90 17.64
C THR A 473 -2.89 -3.34 17.30
N ASP A 474 -1.84 -4.08 17.63
CA ASP A 474 -0.49 -3.86 17.11
C ASP A 474 -0.30 -4.42 15.69
N GLY A 475 -1.29 -5.18 15.18
CA GLY A 475 -1.40 -5.58 13.79
C GLY A 475 -1.95 -4.48 12.88
N ARG A 476 -2.55 -4.87 11.75
CA ARG A 476 -3.13 -3.97 10.74
C ARG A 476 -4.59 -4.27 10.47
N PHE A 477 -5.27 -3.31 9.89
CA PHE A 477 -6.59 -3.51 9.30
C PHE A 477 -6.52 -3.44 7.78
N SER A 478 -7.36 -4.22 7.11
CA SER A 478 -7.55 -4.12 5.67
C SER A 478 -8.03 -2.71 5.28
N GLY A 479 -7.66 -2.27 4.09
CA GLY A 479 -8.20 -1.05 3.50
C GLY A 479 -9.72 -1.03 3.36
N ALA A 480 -10.36 -2.20 3.41
CA ALA A 480 -11.82 -2.37 3.38
C ALA A 480 -12.50 -2.23 4.76
N THR A 481 -11.74 -2.04 5.84
CA THR A 481 -12.29 -1.91 7.20
C THR A 481 -12.93 -0.55 7.43
N HIS A 482 -14.05 -0.53 8.17
CA HIS A 482 -14.70 0.67 8.69
C HIS A 482 -15.17 0.47 10.14
N GLY A 483 -15.42 1.57 10.87
CA GLY A 483 -15.67 1.60 12.31
C GLY A 483 -14.51 2.19 13.11
N LEU A 484 -14.67 2.37 14.43
CA LEU A 484 -13.61 2.92 15.29
C LEU A 484 -12.54 1.88 15.58
N MET A 485 -11.52 1.86 14.71
CA MET A 485 -10.45 0.86 14.71
C MET A 485 -9.09 1.55 14.75
N ALA A 486 -8.25 1.25 15.77
CA ALA A 486 -6.87 1.72 15.89
C ALA A 486 -5.90 0.58 15.59
N GLY A 487 -5.19 0.68 14.47
CA GLY A 487 -4.13 -0.26 14.07
C GLY A 487 -2.73 0.31 14.27
N HIS A 488 -1.72 -0.52 14.03
CA HIS A 488 -0.31 -0.13 14.13
C HIS A 488 0.07 0.41 15.52
N VAL A 489 -0.59 -0.08 16.58
CA VAL A 489 -0.29 0.40 17.93
C VAL A 489 1.17 0.12 18.27
N ALA A 490 1.92 1.17 18.52
CA ALA A 490 3.35 1.10 18.74
C ALA A 490 3.74 1.75 20.10
N PRO A 491 4.71 1.15 20.79
CA PRO A 491 5.42 -0.11 20.53
C PRO A 491 4.50 -1.34 20.60
N GLU A 492 4.76 -2.37 19.78
CA GLU A 492 3.97 -3.60 19.76
C GLU A 492 4.07 -4.40 21.07
N ALA A 493 3.07 -5.24 21.35
CA ALA A 493 3.01 -6.06 22.55
C ALA A 493 4.19 -7.03 22.68
N ALA A 494 4.64 -7.65 21.59
CA ALA A 494 5.77 -8.59 21.60
C ALA A 494 7.11 -7.95 21.98
N SER A 495 7.23 -6.63 21.80
CA SER A 495 8.39 -5.83 22.22
C SER A 495 8.22 -5.22 23.61
N GLY A 496 7.20 -5.64 24.39
CA GLY A 496 6.92 -5.12 25.73
C GLY A 496 6.21 -3.76 25.73
N GLY A 497 5.57 -3.38 24.62
CA GLY A 497 4.73 -2.19 24.55
C GLY A 497 3.56 -2.23 25.55
N PRO A 498 2.95 -1.08 25.87
CA PRO A 498 1.88 -1.01 26.88
C PRO A 498 0.68 -1.92 26.58
N LEU A 499 0.42 -2.22 25.32
CA LEU A 499 -0.65 -3.13 24.88
C LEU A 499 -0.50 -4.53 25.50
N ALA A 500 0.74 -5.00 25.74
CA ALA A 500 1.02 -6.28 26.39
C ALA A 500 0.52 -6.35 27.84
N LEU A 501 0.34 -5.20 28.48
CA LEU A 501 0.01 -5.08 29.89
C LEU A 501 -1.50 -4.96 30.16
N VAL A 502 -2.31 -4.77 29.13
CA VAL A 502 -3.77 -4.65 29.22
C VAL A 502 -4.39 -5.99 29.63
N ARG A 503 -5.39 -5.92 30.51
CA ARG A 503 -6.18 -7.07 30.97
C ARG A 503 -7.66 -6.85 30.69
N ASP A 504 -8.44 -7.93 30.68
CA ASP A 504 -9.89 -7.85 30.59
C ASP A 504 -10.45 -6.91 31.67
N GLY A 505 -11.38 -6.03 31.26
CA GLY A 505 -12.02 -5.05 32.14
C GLY A 505 -11.26 -3.74 32.31
N ASP A 506 -9.99 -3.62 31.91
CA ASP A 506 -9.28 -2.33 31.95
C ASP A 506 -10.02 -1.30 31.07
N ALA A 507 -10.25 -0.11 31.62
CA ALA A 507 -10.96 0.94 30.87
C ALA A 507 -10.03 1.62 29.87
N ILE A 508 -10.39 1.53 28.57
CA ILE A 508 -9.66 2.15 27.46
C ILE A 508 -10.47 3.33 26.92
N THR A 509 -9.77 4.40 26.60
CA THR A 509 -10.37 5.61 26.02
C THR A 509 -9.72 5.95 24.70
N PHE A 510 -10.55 6.07 23.65
CA PHE A 510 -10.23 6.75 22.42
C PHE A 510 -10.75 8.20 22.52
N ASP A 511 -9.90 9.18 22.35
CA ASP A 511 -10.27 10.58 22.21
C ASP A 511 -9.67 11.12 20.91
N ILE A 512 -10.48 11.07 19.86
CA ILE A 512 -10.06 11.45 18.51
C ILE A 512 -9.77 12.94 18.43
N LYS A 513 -10.55 13.75 19.15
CA LYS A 513 -10.36 15.21 19.16
C LYS A 513 -9.03 15.59 19.83
N ALA A 514 -8.74 14.96 20.95
CA ALA A 514 -7.48 15.18 21.68
C ALA A 514 -6.28 14.39 21.12
N ARG A 515 -6.48 13.53 20.11
CA ARG A 515 -5.45 12.64 19.55
C ARG A 515 -4.87 11.67 20.58
N ARG A 516 -5.74 11.08 21.40
CA ARG A 516 -5.33 10.24 22.53
C ARG A 516 -5.90 8.82 22.46
N LEU A 517 -5.06 7.85 22.81
CA LEU A 517 -5.43 6.45 23.08
C LEU A 517 -4.83 6.05 24.42
N ASP A 518 -5.66 5.94 25.44
CA ASP A 518 -5.22 5.76 26.82
C ASP A 518 -5.90 4.56 27.50
N VAL A 519 -5.17 3.95 28.43
CA VAL A 519 -5.73 3.02 29.42
C VAL A 519 -5.75 3.68 30.78
N ALA A 520 -6.84 3.49 31.55
CA ALA A 520 -7.03 4.08 32.87
C ALA A 520 -6.26 3.27 33.94
N LEU A 521 -4.95 3.21 33.81
CA LEU A 521 -4.03 2.58 34.77
C LEU A 521 -3.01 3.61 35.28
N SER A 522 -2.67 3.53 36.58
CA SER A 522 -1.61 4.36 37.12
C SER A 522 -0.24 3.92 36.59
N ARG A 523 0.73 4.84 36.61
CA ARG A 523 2.13 4.51 36.25
C ARG A 523 2.69 3.38 37.10
N ALA A 524 2.36 3.34 38.40
CA ALA A 524 2.78 2.29 39.32
C ALA A 524 2.18 0.92 38.92
N GLU A 525 0.90 0.87 38.51
CA GLU A 525 0.28 -0.37 38.06
C GLU A 525 0.87 -0.86 36.74
N LEU A 526 1.12 0.03 35.79
CA LEU A 526 1.82 -0.33 34.55
C LEU A 526 3.23 -0.86 34.81
N ALA A 527 3.98 -0.25 35.72
CA ALA A 527 5.32 -0.72 36.14
C ALA A 527 5.24 -2.13 36.73
N ARG A 528 4.34 -2.34 37.72
CA ARG A 528 4.12 -3.65 38.36
C ARG A 528 3.72 -4.73 37.34
N ARG A 529 2.86 -4.43 36.37
CA ARG A 529 2.49 -5.37 35.32
C ARG A 529 3.67 -5.67 34.40
N ARG A 530 4.50 -4.67 34.08
CA ARG A 530 5.71 -4.80 33.26
C ARG A 530 6.75 -5.73 33.89
N GLU A 531 6.97 -5.65 35.21
CA GLU A 531 7.89 -6.55 35.94
C GLU A 531 7.48 -8.02 35.83
N ARG A 532 6.18 -8.28 35.77
CA ARG A 532 5.61 -9.64 35.65
C ARG A 532 5.46 -10.12 34.22
N TRP A 533 5.48 -9.20 33.25
CA TRP A 533 5.35 -9.58 31.84
C TRP A 533 6.58 -10.34 31.35
N ARG A 534 6.35 -11.34 30.53
CA ARG A 534 7.40 -12.08 29.84
C ARG A 534 7.08 -12.11 28.36
N PRO A 535 8.08 -11.97 27.47
CA PRO A 535 7.84 -12.06 26.04
C PRO A 535 7.28 -13.44 25.67
N PRO A 536 6.31 -13.50 24.76
CA PRO A 536 5.79 -14.77 24.27
C PRO A 536 6.91 -15.55 23.55
N ARG A 537 6.77 -16.87 23.49
CA ARG A 537 7.66 -17.68 22.65
C ARG A 537 7.51 -17.26 21.20
N PRO A 538 8.62 -17.14 20.43
CA PRO A 538 8.52 -16.83 19.01
C PRO A 538 7.62 -17.83 18.28
N ARG A 539 6.71 -17.33 17.44
CA ARG A 539 5.82 -18.20 16.65
C ARG A 539 6.60 -18.99 15.58
N TYR A 540 7.72 -18.43 15.11
CA TYR A 540 8.60 -19.05 14.11
C TYR A 540 10.05 -18.99 14.60
N THR A 541 10.73 -20.12 14.54
CA THR A 541 12.12 -20.27 14.99
C THR A 541 13.14 -20.38 13.86
N HIS A 542 12.65 -20.54 12.61
CA HIS A 542 13.48 -20.69 11.42
C HIS A 542 12.78 -20.11 10.17
N GLY A 543 13.50 -20.05 9.06
CA GLY A 543 12.99 -19.57 7.78
C GLY A 543 12.81 -18.05 7.70
N VAL A 544 12.10 -17.61 6.65
CA VAL A 544 11.92 -16.19 6.32
C VAL A 544 11.16 -15.43 7.40
N MET A 545 10.19 -16.07 8.06
CA MET A 545 9.40 -15.44 9.12
C MET A 545 10.24 -15.15 10.37
N ALA A 546 11.11 -16.09 10.78
CA ALA A 546 12.02 -15.88 11.90
C ALA A 546 13.07 -14.81 11.58
N LYS A 547 13.62 -14.81 10.36
CA LYS A 547 14.52 -13.77 9.86
C LYS A 547 13.85 -12.39 9.92
N TYR A 548 12.63 -12.28 9.40
CA TYR A 548 11.86 -11.03 9.43
C TYR A 548 11.63 -10.55 10.86
N ALA A 549 11.11 -11.40 11.76
CA ALA A 549 10.85 -11.04 13.16
C ALA A 549 12.09 -10.54 13.90
N ARG A 550 13.29 -11.03 13.53
CA ARG A 550 14.54 -10.61 14.14
C ARG A 550 14.97 -9.20 13.75
N PHE A 551 14.75 -8.81 12.49
CA PHE A 551 15.30 -7.57 11.93
C PHE A 551 14.29 -6.45 11.75
N VAL A 552 13.00 -6.76 11.82
CA VAL A 552 11.95 -5.77 11.54
C VAL A 552 11.93 -4.65 12.58
N SER A 553 11.79 -3.42 12.09
CA SER A 553 11.60 -2.22 12.92
C SER A 553 10.15 -2.06 13.37
N SER A 554 9.89 -1.04 14.20
CA SER A 554 8.54 -0.70 14.65
C SER A 554 7.60 -0.35 13.50
N ALA A 555 6.29 -0.52 13.71
CA ALA A 555 5.27 -0.05 12.78
C ALA A 555 5.31 1.47 12.57
N SER A 556 5.66 2.24 13.62
CA SER A 556 5.86 3.69 13.53
C SER A 556 7.05 4.12 12.66
N GLU A 557 7.89 3.16 12.28
CA GLU A 557 9.06 3.34 11.40
C GLU A 557 8.90 2.63 10.04
N GLY A 558 7.70 2.13 9.73
CA GLY A 558 7.40 1.46 8.47
C GLY A 558 7.56 -0.05 8.46
N ALA A 559 7.90 -0.70 9.60
CA ALA A 559 8.11 -2.14 9.74
C ALA A 559 9.02 -2.72 8.64
N VAL A 560 10.23 -2.21 8.52
CA VAL A 560 11.24 -2.61 7.51
C VAL A 560 12.37 -3.42 8.15
N THR A 561 13.01 -4.28 7.35
CA THR A 561 14.12 -5.13 7.83
C THR A 561 15.52 -4.53 7.56
N GLY A 562 15.59 -3.49 6.72
CA GLY A 562 16.84 -2.81 6.43
C GLY A 562 17.32 -1.92 7.59
N THR A 563 18.64 -1.86 7.82
CA THR A 563 19.24 -0.88 8.73
C THR A 563 19.20 0.52 8.11
N PRO A 564 19.04 1.60 8.90
CA PRO A 564 19.29 2.94 8.39
C PRO A 564 20.74 3.05 7.89
N ARG A 565 20.97 3.72 6.76
CA ARG A 565 22.33 3.92 6.22
C ARG A 565 23.19 4.82 7.13
N HIS A 566 22.55 5.51 8.08
CA HIS A 566 23.19 6.40 9.05
C HIS A 566 22.71 6.03 10.47
N ALA A 567 23.08 4.84 10.95
CA ALA A 567 22.98 4.48 12.35
C ALA A 567 24.39 4.39 12.95
#